data_7140eeebe7afe6a60e3ecf9c0da960b0
#
_entry.id   7140eeebe7afe6a60e3ecf9c0da960b0
#
_cell.length_a   1.000
_cell.length_b   1.000
_cell.length_c   1.000
_cell.angle_alpha   90.00
_cell.angle_beta   90.00
_cell.angle_gamma   90.00
#
_symmetry.space_group_name_H-M   'P 1'
#
loop_
_entity.id
_entity.type
_entity.pdbx_description
1 polymer ?
#
loop_
_entity_poly.entity_id
_entity_poly.type
_entity_poly.pdbx_seq_one_letter_code
_entity_poly.pdbx_strand_id
1 'polypeptide(L)'
;MVAVGSVILFWLPESPRWLIAKSRMEEAKQILSEASKKNGRGVEPEEIILAPPTASKSGGGFLDIMRHPTLRIQLLIMYFNWFTTAFIMYGLALSWQNLTGGLFLNFIIGTILDFPAKTLAMVMTLKIGRKYPYMVCSTITGVMFLLTLFIERDKYPSNWPIVVLALIGNFSTTCCFAILYMYTGISLRRR
;
A
#
# COMPACT_ATOMS: atom_id res chain seq x y z
N MET A 1 15.60 -13.39 10.93
CA MET A 1 14.80 -12.21 10.54
C MET A 1 13.99 -11.64 11.71
N VAL A 2 13.18 -12.42 12.44
CA VAL A 2 12.34 -11.93 13.55
C VAL A 2 13.17 -11.29 14.68
N ALA A 3 14.27 -11.91 15.10
CA ALA A 3 15.13 -11.42 16.18
C ALA A 3 15.77 -10.05 15.88
N VAL A 4 16.20 -9.81 14.62
CA VAL A 4 16.77 -8.51 14.21
C VAL A 4 15.68 -7.43 14.21
N GLY A 5 14.47 -7.76 13.75
CA GLY A 5 13.33 -6.84 13.78
C GLY A 5 12.95 -6.42 15.21
N SER A 6 12.96 -7.35 16.16
CA SER A 6 12.65 -7.07 17.56
C SER A 6 13.67 -6.13 18.22
N VAL A 7 14.95 -6.29 17.91
CA VAL A 7 16.01 -5.40 18.42
C VAL A 7 15.84 -3.98 17.88
N ILE A 8 15.51 -3.83 16.59
CA ILE A 8 15.30 -2.51 15.97
C ILE A 8 14.07 -1.80 16.59
N LEU A 9 13.01 -2.54 16.91
CA LEU A 9 11.81 -1.96 17.54
C LEU A 9 12.10 -1.36 18.93
N PHE A 10 13.04 -1.90 19.67
CA PHE A 10 13.46 -1.36 20.97
C PHE A 10 14.21 -0.02 20.87
N TRP A 11 14.86 0.23 19.73
CA TRP A 11 15.65 1.46 19.50
C TRP A 11 14.90 2.52 18.68
N LEU A 12 13.75 2.17 18.14
CA LEU A 12 12.95 3.12 17.37
C LEU A 12 12.14 4.01 18.32
N PRO A 13 12.30 5.35 18.26
CA PRO A 13 11.44 6.25 19.02
C PRO A 13 10.00 6.13 18.52
N GLU A 14 9.05 6.32 19.42
CA GLU A 14 7.63 6.31 19.08
C GLU A 14 7.28 7.41 18.06
N SER A 15 6.27 7.15 17.24
CA SER A 15 5.84 8.13 16.23
C SER A 15 5.34 9.41 16.88
N PRO A 16 5.89 10.61 16.55
CA PRO A 16 5.43 11.88 17.10
C PRO A 16 3.94 12.10 16.90
N ARG A 17 3.39 11.60 15.81
CA ARG A 17 1.95 11.69 15.52
C ARG A 17 1.10 10.85 16.48
N TRP A 18 1.57 9.68 16.85
CA TRP A 18 0.90 8.82 17.80
C TRP A 18 0.92 9.45 19.20
N LEU A 19 2.05 10.05 19.60
CA LEU A 19 2.18 10.77 20.85
C LEU A 19 1.22 11.98 20.92
N ILE A 20 1.12 12.76 19.84
CA ILE A 20 0.15 13.85 19.73
C ILE A 20 -1.29 13.34 19.87
N ALA A 21 -1.63 12.24 19.19
CA ALA A 21 -2.96 11.63 19.27
C ALA A 21 -3.30 11.13 20.67
N LYS A 22 -2.29 10.73 21.46
CA LYS A 22 -2.40 10.32 22.87
C LYS A 22 -2.27 11.48 23.86
N SER A 23 -2.20 12.73 23.38
CA SER A 23 -2.02 13.95 24.19
C SER A 23 -0.69 13.99 24.97
N ARG A 24 0.32 13.21 24.57
CA ARG A 24 1.68 13.21 25.13
C ARG A 24 2.54 14.22 24.35
N MET A 25 2.19 15.53 24.50
CA MET A 25 2.76 16.61 23.69
C MET A 25 4.23 16.83 23.92
N GLU A 26 4.67 16.77 25.18
CA GLU A 26 6.07 17.07 25.55
C GLU A 26 7.04 16.04 24.97
N GLU A 27 6.68 14.78 24.98
CA GLU A 27 7.49 13.73 24.37
C GLU A 27 7.55 13.85 22.83
N ALA A 28 6.42 14.25 22.22
CA ALA A 28 6.38 14.53 20.79
C ALA A 28 7.31 15.69 20.40
N LYS A 29 7.36 16.76 21.21
CA LYS A 29 8.26 17.90 21.01
C LYS A 29 9.72 17.50 21.15
N GLN A 30 10.06 16.69 22.14
CA GLN A 30 11.43 16.19 22.32
C GLN A 30 11.92 15.42 21.11
N ILE A 31 11.13 14.45 20.61
CA ILE A 31 11.49 13.66 19.43
C ILE A 31 11.63 14.54 18.19
N LEU A 32 10.75 15.53 18.01
CA LEU A 32 10.83 16.47 16.89
C LEU A 32 12.04 17.38 16.98
N SER A 33 12.41 17.85 18.17
CA SER A 33 13.62 18.63 18.40
C SER A 33 14.88 17.83 18.11
N GLU A 34 14.97 16.59 18.60
CA GLU A 34 16.07 15.70 18.27
C GLU A 34 16.20 15.45 16.75
N ALA A 35 15.08 15.20 16.07
CA ALA A 35 15.05 15.05 14.63
C ALA A 35 15.49 16.34 13.91
N SER A 36 15.10 17.51 14.43
CA SER A 36 15.52 18.81 13.91
C SER A 36 17.01 19.03 14.06
N LYS A 37 17.57 18.70 15.24
CA LYS A 37 19.02 18.78 15.50
C LYS A 37 19.81 17.88 14.56
N LYS A 38 19.36 16.63 14.36
CA LYS A 38 19.98 15.69 13.40
C LYS A 38 19.90 16.17 11.95
N ASN A 39 18.87 16.94 11.60
CA ASN A 39 18.68 17.52 10.26
C ASN A 39 19.35 18.91 10.11
N GLY A 40 20.15 19.34 11.07
CA GLY A 40 20.91 20.60 11.01
C GLY A 40 20.05 21.87 11.19
N ARG A 41 18.80 21.77 11.65
CA ARG A 41 17.91 22.93 11.87
C ARG A 41 17.90 23.43 13.30
N GLY A 42 18.26 22.60 14.28
CA GLY A 42 18.47 23.00 15.68
C GLY A 42 17.30 23.69 16.37
N VAL A 43 16.06 23.28 16.06
CA VAL A 43 14.86 23.88 16.67
C VAL A 43 14.69 23.33 18.10
N GLU A 44 14.56 24.21 19.07
CA GLU A 44 14.32 23.82 20.47
C GLU A 44 12.87 23.36 20.68
N PRO A 45 12.60 22.48 21.68
CA PRO A 45 11.26 21.94 21.94
C PRO A 45 10.20 23.00 22.20
N GLU A 46 10.60 24.14 22.77
CA GLU A 46 9.71 25.25 23.12
C GLU A 46 9.22 26.04 21.90
N GLU A 47 10.03 26.08 20.83
CA GLU A 47 9.67 26.74 19.57
C GLU A 47 8.71 25.89 18.71
N ILE A 48 8.55 24.60 19.04
CA ILE A 48 7.69 23.69 18.28
C ILE A 48 6.23 23.89 18.71
N ILE A 49 5.48 24.66 17.92
CA ILE A 49 4.05 24.85 18.09
C ILE A 49 3.33 23.64 17.52
N LEU A 50 2.92 22.72 18.38
CA LEU A 50 2.05 21.62 17.99
C LEU A 50 0.60 22.10 18.06
N ALA A 51 -0.15 21.95 16.96
CA ALA A 51 -1.59 22.13 17.03
C ALA A 51 -2.16 21.14 18.07
N PRO A 52 -2.98 21.60 19.02
CA PRO A 52 -3.63 20.69 19.95
C PRO A 52 -4.36 19.62 19.16
N PRO A 53 -4.39 18.38 19.63
CA PRO A 53 -5.19 17.36 18.98
C PRO A 53 -6.59 17.95 18.85
N THR A 54 -7.09 18.09 17.62
CA THR A 54 -8.49 18.40 17.40
C THR A 54 -9.24 17.42 18.27
N ALA A 55 -9.83 17.94 19.34
CA ALA A 55 -10.44 17.12 20.38
C ALA A 55 -11.55 16.27 19.74
N SER A 56 -11.16 15.16 19.19
CA SER A 56 -12.03 14.02 18.99
C SER A 56 -12.37 13.57 20.41
N LYS A 57 -13.41 14.18 20.96
CA LYS A 57 -14.05 13.77 22.20
C LYS A 57 -14.29 12.28 22.06
N SER A 58 -13.74 11.51 23.00
CA SER A 58 -13.79 10.07 23.12
C SER A 58 -12.99 9.30 22.06
N GLY A 59 -12.14 8.42 22.54
CA GLY A 59 -11.41 7.48 21.69
C GLY A 59 -12.39 6.77 20.77
N GLY A 60 -12.41 7.21 19.49
CA GLY A 60 -13.30 6.68 18.49
C GLY A 60 -13.03 5.20 18.33
N GLY A 61 -13.77 4.38 19.06
CA GLY A 61 -13.73 2.93 18.95
C GLY A 61 -14.24 2.50 17.59
N PHE A 62 -13.95 1.28 17.20
CA PHE A 62 -14.49 0.66 16.00
C PHE A 62 -16.02 0.82 15.89
N LEU A 63 -16.73 0.82 17.02
CA LEU A 63 -18.18 1.02 17.11
C LEU A 63 -18.63 2.42 16.66
N ASP A 64 -17.84 3.46 16.95
CA ASP A 64 -18.18 4.82 16.52
C ASP A 64 -18.03 4.98 15.00
N ILE A 65 -17.03 4.32 14.41
CA ILE A 65 -16.88 4.28 12.95
C ILE A 65 -18.07 3.58 12.31
N MET A 66 -18.58 2.51 12.91
CA MET A 66 -19.75 1.77 12.43
C MET A 66 -21.05 2.58 12.52
N ARG A 67 -21.16 3.51 13.47
CA ARG A 67 -22.34 4.39 13.63
C ARG A 67 -22.45 5.44 12.54
N HIS A 68 -21.34 5.87 11.94
CA HIS A 68 -21.35 6.86 10.87
C HIS A 68 -21.51 6.19 9.50
N PRO A 69 -22.65 6.37 8.80
CA PRO A 69 -22.93 5.66 7.54
C PRO A 69 -21.90 5.90 6.46
N THR A 70 -21.40 7.15 6.36
CA THR A 70 -20.39 7.51 5.35
C THR A 70 -19.04 6.80 5.61
N LEU A 71 -18.63 6.71 6.88
CA LEU A 71 -17.38 6.03 7.27
C LEU A 71 -17.48 4.52 7.05
N ARG A 72 -18.63 3.95 7.40
CA ARG A 72 -18.92 2.53 7.19
C ARG A 72 -18.83 2.14 5.72
N ILE A 73 -19.44 2.91 4.83
CA ILE A 73 -19.39 2.65 3.38
C ILE A 73 -17.94 2.76 2.86
N GLN A 74 -17.22 3.80 3.25
CA GLN A 74 -15.81 3.95 2.86
C GLN A 74 -14.96 2.78 3.33
N LEU A 75 -15.18 2.32 4.55
CA LEU A 75 -14.45 1.20 5.13
C LEU A 75 -14.75 -0.10 4.41
N LEU A 76 -16.04 -0.36 4.09
CA LEU A 76 -16.45 -1.53 3.31
C LEU A 76 -15.84 -1.52 1.90
N ILE A 77 -15.88 -0.39 1.20
CA ILE A 77 -15.23 -0.24 -0.12
C ILE A 77 -13.73 -0.52 -0.02
N MET A 78 -13.08 -0.01 1.02
CA MET A 78 -11.65 -0.21 1.22
C MET A 78 -11.31 -1.68 1.51
N TYR A 79 -12.08 -2.35 2.37
CA TYR A 79 -11.94 -3.78 2.62
C TYR A 79 -12.15 -4.60 1.36
N PHE A 80 -13.17 -4.29 0.58
CA PHE A 80 -13.43 -4.98 -0.69
C PHE A 80 -12.27 -4.82 -1.68
N ASN A 81 -11.74 -3.60 -1.82
CA ASN A 81 -10.57 -3.36 -2.68
C ASN A 81 -9.32 -4.12 -2.19
N TRP A 82 -9.07 -4.12 -0.88
CA TRP A 82 -7.96 -4.89 -0.31
C TRP A 82 -8.12 -6.39 -0.55
N PHE A 83 -9.31 -6.91 -0.28
CA PHE A 83 -9.63 -8.33 -0.50
C PHE A 83 -9.43 -8.71 -1.97
N THR A 84 -9.99 -7.95 -2.90
CA THR A 84 -9.88 -8.22 -4.33
C THR A 84 -8.43 -8.18 -4.81
N THR A 85 -7.69 -7.14 -4.43
CA THR A 85 -6.29 -6.99 -4.83
C THR A 85 -5.41 -8.11 -4.26
N ALA A 86 -5.59 -8.46 -3.00
CA ALA A 86 -4.88 -9.57 -2.37
C ALA A 86 -5.26 -10.91 -3.02
N PHE A 87 -6.55 -11.15 -3.28
CA PHE A 87 -7.01 -12.38 -3.92
C PHE A 87 -6.39 -12.57 -5.30
N ILE A 88 -6.36 -11.52 -6.12
CA ILE A 88 -5.72 -11.54 -7.44
C ILE A 88 -4.22 -11.82 -7.31
N MET A 89 -3.54 -11.10 -6.40
CA MET A 89 -2.09 -11.22 -6.22
C MET A 89 -1.68 -12.64 -5.78
N TYR A 90 -2.37 -13.20 -4.80
CA TYR A 90 -2.09 -14.56 -4.33
C TYR A 90 -2.55 -15.63 -5.32
N GLY A 91 -3.70 -15.42 -5.99
CA GLY A 91 -4.18 -16.31 -7.04
C GLY A 91 -3.20 -16.40 -8.20
N LEU A 92 -2.61 -15.27 -8.61
CA LEU A 92 -1.56 -15.23 -9.61
C LEU A 92 -0.29 -15.95 -9.13
N ALA A 93 0.15 -15.69 -7.91
CA ALA A 93 1.32 -16.33 -7.33
C ALA A 93 1.20 -17.87 -7.33
N LEU A 94 0.03 -18.41 -7.03
CA LEU A 94 -0.24 -19.85 -7.12
C LEU A 94 -0.27 -20.35 -8.58
N SER A 95 -0.72 -19.53 -9.52
CA SER A 95 -0.80 -19.90 -10.93
C SER A 95 0.58 -19.92 -11.62
N TRP A 96 1.60 -19.29 -11.04
CA TRP A 96 2.95 -19.25 -11.61
C TRP A 96 3.59 -20.62 -11.76
N GLN A 97 3.19 -21.60 -10.96
CA GLN A 97 3.65 -23.00 -11.07
C GLN A 97 3.19 -23.66 -12.39
N ASN A 98 2.05 -23.20 -12.90
CA ASN A 98 1.43 -23.75 -14.12
C ASN A 98 1.84 -23.00 -15.39
N LEU A 99 2.62 -21.92 -15.25
CA LEU A 99 3.15 -21.16 -16.37
C LEU A 99 4.42 -21.84 -16.92
N THR A 100 4.49 -21.95 -18.24
CA THR A 100 5.61 -22.56 -18.94
C THR A 100 6.90 -21.77 -18.71
N GLY A 101 8.05 -22.42 -18.55
CA GLY A 101 9.34 -21.75 -18.38
C GLY A 101 10.03 -21.99 -17.04
N GLY A 102 9.39 -22.70 -16.13
CA GLY A 102 9.94 -23.00 -14.80
C GLY A 102 9.57 -21.94 -13.75
N LEU A 103 9.24 -22.44 -12.56
CA LEU A 103 8.79 -21.64 -11.44
C LEU A 103 9.78 -20.51 -11.08
N PHE A 104 11.07 -20.85 -11.00
CA PHE A 104 12.10 -19.88 -10.61
C PHE A 104 12.26 -18.72 -11.59
N LEU A 105 12.23 -19.01 -12.89
CA LEU A 105 12.36 -18.01 -13.95
C LEU A 105 11.19 -17.02 -13.89
N ASN A 106 9.98 -17.52 -13.76
CA ASN A 106 8.78 -16.71 -13.68
C ASN A 106 8.79 -15.79 -12.43
N PHE A 107 9.23 -16.32 -11.28
CA PHE A 107 9.39 -15.53 -10.06
C PHE A 107 10.45 -14.44 -10.22
N ILE A 108 11.60 -14.73 -10.83
CA ILE A 108 12.66 -13.74 -11.05
C ILE A 108 12.15 -12.62 -11.96
N ILE A 109 11.51 -12.94 -13.07
CA ILE A 109 10.96 -11.97 -14.01
C ILE A 109 9.90 -11.10 -13.31
N GLY A 110 8.99 -11.72 -12.56
CA GLY A 110 7.97 -10.99 -11.81
C GLY A 110 8.57 -10.02 -10.79
N THR A 111 9.55 -10.47 -10.03
CA THR A 111 10.23 -9.63 -9.03
C THR A 111 10.98 -8.46 -9.66
N ILE A 112 11.63 -8.68 -10.81
CA ILE A 112 12.30 -7.60 -11.58
C ILE A 112 11.26 -6.58 -12.05
N LEU A 113 10.09 -7.01 -12.49
CA LEU A 113 9.01 -6.13 -12.94
C LEU A 113 8.31 -5.38 -11.80
N ASP A 114 8.36 -5.89 -10.58
CA ASP A 114 7.74 -5.25 -9.42
C ASP A 114 8.37 -3.89 -9.08
N PHE A 115 9.68 -3.75 -9.25
CA PHE A 115 10.38 -2.51 -8.95
C PHE A 115 9.91 -1.34 -9.85
N PRO A 116 9.94 -1.46 -11.19
CA PRO A 116 9.44 -0.41 -12.07
C PRO A 116 7.93 -0.19 -11.90
N ALA A 117 7.14 -1.22 -11.58
CA ALA A 117 5.72 -1.07 -11.32
C ALA A 117 5.43 -0.16 -10.11
N LYS A 118 6.12 -0.38 -8.99
CA LYS A 118 5.99 0.45 -7.78
C LYS A 118 6.47 1.89 -8.02
N THR A 119 7.57 2.05 -8.77
CA THR A 119 8.08 3.38 -9.15
C THR A 119 7.10 4.14 -10.04
N LEU A 120 6.54 3.45 -11.04
CA LEU A 120 5.52 4.02 -11.92
C LEU A 120 4.27 4.43 -11.13
N ALA A 121 3.78 3.56 -10.25
CA ALA A 121 2.64 3.85 -9.38
C ALA A 121 2.87 5.10 -8.53
N MET A 122 4.07 5.26 -7.97
CA MET A 122 4.45 6.45 -7.20
C MET A 122 4.42 7.71 -8.07
N VAL A 123 5.03 7.70 -9.24
CA VAL A 123 5.08 8.85 -10.16
C VAL A 123 3.68 9.23 -10.64
N MET A 124 2.87 8.25 -11.03
CA MET A 124 1.48 8.49 -11.46
C MET A 124 0.64 9.08 -10.33
N THR A 125 0.80 8.58 -9.12
CA THR A 125 0.09 9.08 -7.94
C THR A 125 0.45 10.52 -7.61
N LEU A 126 1.71 10.91 -7.79
CA LEU A 126 2.19 12.28 -7.55
C LEU A 126 1.70 13.27 -8.64
N LYS A 127 1.66 12.85 -9.91
CA LYS A 127 1.31 13.72 -11.03
C LYS A 127 -0.19 13.85 -11.29
N ILE A 128 -0.92 12.73 -11.28
CA ILE A 128 -2.32 12.64 -11.74
C ILE A 128 -3.27 12.52 -10.54
N GLY A 129 -2.72 12.21 -9.36
CA GLY A 129 -3.52 11.88 -8.19
C GLY A 129 -3.72 10.37 -8.07
N ARG A 130 -4.59 9.93 -7.14
CA ARG A 130 -4.65 8.51 -6.74
C ARG A 130 -5.80 7.76 -7.36
N LYS A 131 -6.91 8.45 -7.62
CA LYS A 131 -8.15 7.83 -8.08
C LYS A 131 -8.01 7.27 -9.50
N TYR A 132 -7.54 8.10 -10.43
CA TYR A 132 -7.45 7.70 -11.84
C TYR A 132 -6.43 6.59 -12.10
N PRO A 133 -5.18 6.64 -11.60
CA PRO A 133 -4.23 5.56 -11.80
C PRO A 133 -4.73 4.22 -11.25
N TYR A 134 -5.39 4.23 -10.08
CA TYR A 134 -5.97 3.02 -9.51
C TYR A 134 -7.06 2.43 -10.43
N MET A 135 -7.97 3.26 -10.93
CA MET A 135 -9.05 2.80 -11.83
C MET A 135 -8.48 2.20 -13.12
N VAL A 136 -7.51 2.88 -13.73
CA VAL A 136 -6.87 2.41 -14.98
C VAL A 136 -6.15 1.08 -14.75
N CYS A 137 -5.29 0.99 -13.75
CA CYS A 137 -4.55 -0.23 -13.45
C CYS A 137 -5.50 -1.40 -13.09
N SER A 138 -6.54 -1.17 -12.30
CA SER A 138 -7.49 -2.22 -11.94
C SER A 138 -8.29 -2.72 -13.15
N THR A 139 -8.67 -1.82 -14.07
CA THR A 139 -9.34 -2.20 -15.31
C THR A 139 -8.41 -3.03 -16.21
N ILE A 140 -7.15 -2.59 -16.38
CA ILE A 140 -6.15 -3.36 -17.15
C ILE A 140 -6.00 -4.76 -16.53
N THR A 141 -5.82 -4.85 -15.22
CA THR A 141 -5.73 -6.14 -14.53
C THR A 141 -6.92 -7.04 -14.83
N GLY A 142 -8.14 -6.53 -14.68
CA GLY A 142 -9.36 -7.28 -14.96
C GLY A 142 -9.46 -7.77 -16.41
N VAL A 143 -9.17 -6.89 -17.38
CA VAL A 143 -9.17 -7.23 -18.80
C VAL A 143 -8.13 -8.30 -19.13
N MET A 144 -6.89 -8.18 -18.60
CA MET A 144 -5.83 -9.16 -18.85
C MET A 144 -6.19 -10.55 -18.33
N PHE A 145 -6.79 -10.63 -17.13
CA PHE A 145 -7.24 -11.91 -16.60
C PHE A 145 -8.42 -12.50 -17.37
N LEU A 146 -9.36 -11.66 -17.80
CA LEU A 146 -10.46 -12.13 -18.65
C LEU A 146 -9.93 -12.68 -19.99
N LEU A 147 -8.99 -11.98 -20.63
CA LEU A 147 -8.38 -12.45 -21.88
C LEU A 147 -7.67 -13.80 -21.72
N THR A 148 -7.07 -14.05 -20.54
CA THR A 148 -6.44 -15.34 -20.26
C THR A 148 -7.43 -16.51 -20.30
N LEU A 149 -8.72 -16.28 -19.97
CA LEU A 149 -9.76 -17.31 -20.05
C LEU A 149 -10.15 -17.69 -21.47
N PHE A 150 -9.98 -16.78 -22.43
CA PHE A 150 -10.31 -17.03 -23.83
C PHE A 150 -9.19 -17.69 -24.63
N ILE A 151 -7.98 -17.79 -24.06
CA ILE A 151 -6.86 -18.46 -24.73
C ILE A 151 -6.89 -19.94 -24.38
N GLU A 152 -7.07 -20.78 -25.40
CA GLU A 152 -6.96 -22.23 -25.25
C GLU A 152 -5.53 -22.61 -24.86
N ARG A 153 -5.42 -23.37 -23.77
CA ARG A 153 -4.15 -23.95 -23.36
C ARG A 153 -3.69 -24.97 -24.43
N ASP A 154 -2.39 -25.01 -24.63
CA ASP A 154 -1.72 -25.94 -25.56
C ASP A 154 -1.88 -25.64 -27.06
N LYS A 155 -2.53 -24.56 -27.45
CA LYS A 155 -2.63 -24.12 -28.85
C LYS A 155 -1.31 -23.52 -29.38
N TYR A 156 -0.52 -22.94 -28.49
CA TYR A 156 0.74 -22.29 -28.85
C TYR A 156 1.93 -22.98 -28.20
N PRO A 157 3.06 -23.11 -28.91
CA PRO A 157 4.27 -23.67 -28.33
C PRO A 157 4.66 -22.84 -27.11
N SER A 158 4.82 -23.52 -25.96
CA SER A 158 5.20 -22.87 -24.67
C SER A 158 4.16 -21.91 -24.05
N ASN A 159 2.90 -21.89 -24.51
CA ASN A 159 1.82 -21.05 -23.95
C ASN A 159 2.22 -19.57 -23.70
N TRP A 160 3.15 -19.05 -24.51
CA TRP A 160 3.72 -17.72 -24.35
C TRP A 160 2.69 -16.58 -24.25
N PRO A 161 1.51 -16.60 -24.93
CA PRO A 161 0.54 -15.52 -24.81
C PRO A 161 -0.05 -15.43 -23.39
N ILE A 162 -0.27 -16.57 -22.75
CA ILE A 162 -0.77 -16.65 -21.38
C ILE A 162 0.27 -16.06 -20.41
N VAL A 163 1.55 -16.38 -20.63
CA VAL A 163 2.65 -15.83 -19.81
C VAL A 163 2.73 -14.32 -19.94
N VAL A 164 2.65 -13.78 -21.14
CA VAL A 164 2.71 -12.32 -21.38
C VAL A 164 1.51 -11.61 -20.72
N LEU A 165 0.30 -12.13 -20.89
CA LEU A 165 -0.89 -11.55 -20.25
C LEU A 165 -0.80 -11.59 -18.72
N ALA A 166 -0.30 -12.71 -18.17
CA ALA A 166 -0.09 -12.86 -16.74
C ALA A 166 0.96 -11.85 -16.22
N LEU A 167 2.05 -11.61 -16.94
CA LEU A 167 3.07 -10.62 -16.56
C LEU A 167 2.53 -9.19 -16.60
N ILE A 168 1.76 -8.83 -17.62
CA ILE A 168 1.10 -7.51 -17.70
C ILE A 168 0.08 -7.36 -16.57
N GLY A 169 -0.71 -8.40 -16.32
CA GLY A 169 -1.65 -8.43 -15.20
C GLY A 169 -0.95 -8.27 -13.85
N ASN A 170 0.17 -8.98 -13.63
CA ASN A 170 0.99 -8.84 -12.41
C ASN A 170 1.52 -7.42 -12.23
N PHE A 171 2.09 -6.85 -13.28
CA PHE A 171 2.61 -5.47 -13.26
C PHE A 171 1.51 -4.48 -12.85
N SER A 172 0.32 -4.58 -13.45
CA SER A 172 -0.82 -3.71 -13.14
C SER A 172 -1.33 -3.94 -11.72
N THR A 173 -1.39 -5.20 -11.25
CA THR A 173 -1.81 -5.54 -9.88
C THR A 173 -0.84 -4.97 -8.85
N THR A 174 0.47 -5.06 -9.11
CA THR A 174 1.51 -4.47 -8.24
C THR A 174 1.37 -2.94 -8.16
N CYS A 175 1.06 -2.28 -9.29
CA CYS A 175 0.73 -0.86 -9.28
C CYS A 175 -0.51 -0.55 -8.43
N CYS A 176 -1.60 -1.32 -8.59
CA CYS A 176 -2.81 -1.18 -7.77
C CYS A 176 -2.51 -1.31 -6.28
N PHE A 177 -1.73 -2.31 -5.90
CA PHE A 177 -1.35 -2.58 -4.52
C PHE A 177 -0.56 -1.40 -3.92
N ALA A 178 0.43 -0.87 -4.66
CA ALA A 178 1.21 0.29 -4.23
C ALA A 178 0.35 1.55 -4.05
N ILE A 179 -0.58 1.81 -4.99
CA ILE A 179 -1.50 2.95 -4.90
C ILE A 179 -2.48 2.79 -3.73
N LEU A 180 -2.99 1.58 -3.51
CA LEU A 180 -3.92 1.28 -2.43
C LEU A 180 -3.29 1.52 -1.05
N TYR A 181 -2.01 1.16 -0.85
CA TYR A 181 -1.26 1.50 0.35
C TYR A 181 -1.19 3.00 0.61
N MET A 182 -0.85 3.76 -0.43
CA MET A 182 -0.79 5.22 -0.33
C MET A 182 -2.17 5.85 -0.09
N TYR A 183 -3.22 5.27 -0.67
CA TYR A 183 -4.59 5.75 -0.50
C TYR A 183 -5.09 5.52 0.93
N THR A 184 -4.85 4.33 1.48
CA THR A 184 -5.24 3.96 2.85
C THR A 184 -4.59 4.87 3.89
N GLY A 185 -3.27 5.10 3.78
CA GLY A 185 -2.52 5.90 4.74
C GLY A 185 -2.97 7.37 4.84
N ILE A 186 -3.59 7.91 3.79
CA ILE A 186 -4.01 9.32 3.75
C ILE A 186 -5.52 9.50 3.88
N SER A 187 -6.32 8.53 3.44
CA SER A 187 -7.77 8.57 3.62
C SER A 187 -8.15 8.64 5.10
N LEU A 188 -7.41 7.94 5.94
CA LEU A 188 -7.57 7.99 7.40
C LEU A 188 -7.09 9.31 8.03
N ARG A 189 -6.33 10.13 7.30
CA ARG A 189 -5.72 11.38 7.79
C ARG A 189 -6.61 12.62 7.57
N ARG A 190 -7.56 12.59 6.63
CA ARG A 190 -8.35 13.78 6.25
C ARG A 190 -9.52 14.10 7.19
N ARG A 191 -9.63 13.40 8.30
CA ARG A 191 -10.63 13.62 9.34
C ARG A 191 -10.00 13.50 10.71
#